data_9e8787ff2a24819a7aad16bbabaa4d8f
#
_entry.id   9e8787ff2a24819a7aad16bbabaa4d8f
#
_cell.length_a   1.000
_cell.length_b   1.000
_cell.length_c   1.000
_cell.angle_alpha   90.00
_cell.angle_beta   90.00
_cell.angle_gamma   90.00
#
_symmetry.space_group_name_H-M   'P 1'
#
loop_
_entity.id
_entity.type
_entity.pdbx_description
1 polymer ?
#
loop_
_entity_poly.entity_id
_entity_poly.type
_entity_poly.pdbx_seq_one_letter_code
_entity_poly.pdbx_strand_id
1 'polypeptide(L)'
;MDFSDSMFAVVTEAFPNAAIVIDCFHIIKRCIEAVEELRLKAKREVQKAQNKEKAMFEKKLEQQVKSRKYYCKKHPKKYKGKKRGRKPQRLNKRFRPTMLVNGETVTELLTRSKYLLSVSGEKWTDRQKTRAKILFKMFPKIKEAYTLICSLRSVFSNKSIDRVTAKVKLHEWYQKVSACTLREVKAARDAIKYEEDEVLNYSINRSTNVHAESLNSKLKGFRAQLRGVQDLPFFMFRASLIFG
;
A
#
# COMPACT_ATOMS: atom_id res chain seq x y z
N MET A 1 4.82 -5.04 -21.27
CA MET A 1 4.49 -6.21 -20.42
C MET A 1 4.79 -5.89 -18.96
N ASP A 2 4.54 -6.82 -18.01
CA ASP A 2 4.93 -6.68 -16.61
C ASP A 2 6.28 -7.35 -16.31
N PHE A 3 6.76 -7.26 -15.07
CA PHE A 3 8.00 -7.91 -14.58
C PHE A 3 7.74 -9.40 -14.29
N SER A 4 7.58 -10.22 -15.33
CA SER A 4 7.29 -11.65 -15.21
C SER A 4 8.23 -12.48 -16.06
N ASP A 5 9.13 -13.24 -15.42
CA ASP A 5 10.11 -14.11 -16.10
C ASP A 5 9.44 -15.10 -17.06
N SER A 6 8.28 -15.66 -16.66
CA SER A 6 7.52 -16.57 -17.51
C SER A 6 6.96 -15.90 -18.76
N MET A 7 6.54 -14.64 -18.66
CA MET A 7 6.11 -13.86 -19.84
C MET A 7 7.27 -13.48 -20.72
N PHE A 8 8.43 -13.16 -20.16
CA PHE A 8 9.66 -12.94 -20.91
C PHE A 8 10.03 -14.18 -21.74
N ALA A 9 10.06 -15.36 -21.13
CA ALA A 9 10.36 -16.61 -21.81
C ALA A 9 9.38 -16.87 -22.97
N VAL A 10 8.07 -16.76 -22.74
CA VAL A 10 7.04 -16.96 -23.77
C VAL A 10 7.18 -15.97 -24.92
N VAL A 11 7.41 -14.67 -24.62
CA VAL A 11 7.51 -13.66 -25.68
C VAL A 11 8.80 -13.83 -26.49
N THR A 12 9.91 -14.16 -25.85
CA THR A 12 11.18 -14.41 -26.54
C THR A 12 11.09 -15.63 -27.46
N GLU A 13 10.41 -16.68 -27.03
CA GLU A 13 10.21 -17.89 -27.85
C GLU A 13 9.23 -17.66 -29.01
N ALA A 14 8.07 -17.07 -28.71
CA ALA A 14 7.00 -16.90 -29.70
C ALA A 14 7.24 -15.73 -30.68
N PHE A 15 7.99 -14.70 -30.26
CA PHE A 15 8.20 -13.47 -31.03
C PHE A 15 9.69 -13.02 -30.98
N PRO A 16 10.63 -13.78 -31.57
CA PRO A 16 12.08 -13.53 -31.42
C PRO A 16 12.53 -12.16 -31.96
N ASN A 17 11.78 -11.56 -32.86
CA ASN A 17 12.10 -10.24 -33.44
C ASN A 17 11.37 -9.07 -32.77
N ALA A 18 10.57 -9.34 -31.71
CA ALA A 18 9.80 -8.30 -31.03
C ALA A 18 10.66 -7.56 -29.99
N ALA A 19 10.57 -6.24 -29.99
CA ALA A 19 11.14 -5.45 -28.90
C ALA A 19 10.27 -5.55 -27.64
N ILE A 20 10.86 -6.03 -26.56
CA ILE A 20 10.18 -6.11 -25.27
C ILE A 20 10.13 -4.72 -24.63
N VAL A 21 8.96 -4.32 -24.16
CA VAL A 21 8.72 -3.04 -23.46
C VAL A 21 7.98 -3.30 -22.16
N ILE A 22 8.55 -2.81 -21.04
CA ILE A 22 7.86 -2.79 -19.77
C ILE A 22 7.04 -1.51 -19.67
N ASP A 23 5.72 -1.67 -19.44
CA ASP A 23 4.80 -0.53 -19.28
C ASP A 23 5.16 0.28 -18.03
N CYS A 24 5.17 1.59 -18.18
CA CYS A 24 5.40 2.56 -17.10
C CYS A 24 4.51 2.31 -15.87
N PHE A 25 3.27 1.85 -16.07
CA PHE A 25 2.38 1.49 -14.97
C PHE A 25 3.01 0.43 -14.05
N HIS A 26 3.60 -0.62 -14.62
CA HIS A 26 4.23 -1.69 -13.86
C HIS A 26 5.51 -1.23 -13.16
N ILE A 27 6.29 -0.35 -13.80
CA ILE A 27 7.48 0.26 -13.18
C ILE A 27 7.09 1.05 -11.93
N ILE A 28 6.11 1.93 -12.05
CA ILE A 28 5.63 2.75 -10.92
C ILE A 28 4.94 1.90 -9.86
N LYS A 29 4.16 0.90 -10.26
CA LYS A 29 3.49 -0.04 -9.36
C LYS A 29 4.50 -0.76 -8.46
N ARG A 30 5.64 -1.22 -9.00
CA ARG A 30 6.71 -1.86 -8.23
C ARG A 30 7.22 -0.99 -7.09
N CYS A 31 7.40 0.31 -7.36
CA CYS A 31 7.80 1.27 -6.33
C CYS A 31 6.67 1.58 -5.32
N ILE A 32 5.41 1.65 -5.78
CA ILE A 32 4.26 1.83 -4.89
C ILE A 32 4.15 0.66 -3.90
N GLU A 33 4.40 -0.56 -4.35
CA GLU A 33 4.41 -1.75 -3.50
C GLU A 33 5.46 -1.65 -2.39
N ALA A 34 6.65 -1.10 -2.68
CA ALA A 34 7.67 -0.83 -1.67
C ALA A 34 7.22 0.17 -0.59
N VAL A 35 6.53 1.26 -0.97
CA VAL A 35 5.96 2.21 -0.01
C VAL A 35 4.82 1.58 0.79
N GLU A 36 4.00 0.76 0.15
CA GLU A 36 2.91 0.03 0.80
C GLU A 36 3.46 -0.93 1.87
N GLU A 37 4.56 -1.61 1.59
CA GLU A 37 5.22 -2.48 2.57
C GLU A 37 5.70 -1.69 3.79
N LEU A 38 6.34 -0.53 3.58
CA LEU A 38 6.76 0.36 4.68
C LEU A 38 5.56 0.85 5.50
N ARG A 39 4.46 1.22 4.83
CA ARG A 39 3.21 1.63 5.48
C ARG A 39 2.63 0.51 6.34
N LEU A 40 2.62 -0.72 5.81
CA LEU A 40 2.13 -1.90 6.52
C LEU A 40 3.02 -2.27 7.72
N LYS A 41 4.35 -2.14 7.59
CA LYS A 41 5.29 -2.32 8.72
C LYS A 41 4.99 -1.32 9.83
N ALA A 42 4.90 -0.03 9.49
CA ALA A 42 4.56 1.01 10.44
C ALA A 42 3.19 0.77 11.11
N LYS A 43 2.17 0.35 10.34
CA LYS A 43 0.85 0.02 10.88
C LYS A 43 0.90 -1.12 11.89
N ARG A 44 1.65 -2.19 11.60
CA ARG A 44 1.81 -3.33 12.50
C ARG A 44 2.49 -2.93 13.81
N GLU A 45 3.50 -2.08 13.75
CA GLU A 45 4.21 -1.57 14.95
C GLU A 45 3.27 -0.72 15.82
N VAL A 46 2.55 0.22 15.23
CA VAL A 46 1.56 1.05 15.93
C VAL A 46 0.46 0.17 16.55
N GLN A 47 -0.04 -0.81 15.85
CA GLN A 47 -1.08 -1.71 16.35
C GLN A 47 -0.58 -2.56 17.52
N LYS A 48 0.67 -3.05 17.46
CA LYS A 48 1.30 -3.74 18.60
C LYS A 48 1.42 -2.83 19.83
N ALA A 49 1.83 -1.57 19.64
CA ALA A 49 1.91 -0.60 20.72
C ALA A 49 0.53 -0.31 21.33
N GLN A 50 -0.49 -0.06 20.52
CA GLN A 50 -1.87 0.15 20.99
C GLN A 50 -2.42 -1.05 21.76
N ASN A 51 -2.16 -2.27 21.30
CA ASN A 51 -2.60 -3.48 22.00
C ASN A 51 -1.92 -3.61 23.37
N LYS A 52 -0.65 -3.25 23.51
CA LYS A 52 0.05 -3.19 24.79
C LYS A 52 -0.56 -2.15 25.73
N GLU A 53 -0.81 -0.94 25.24
CA GLU A 53 -1.47 0.12 26.01
C GLU A 53 -2.85 -0.30 26.48
N LYS A 54 -3.65 -0.91 25.60
CA LYS A 54 -4.98 -1.45 25.92
C LYS A 54 -4.90 -2.49 27.02
N ALA A 55 -4.00 -3.45 26.92
CA ALA A 55 -3.80 -4.50 27.93
C ALA A 55 -3.38 -3.91 29.29
N MET A 56 -2.51 -2.91 29.29
CA MET A 56 -2.12 -2.20 30.52
C MET A 56 -3.30 -1.44 31.13
N PHE A 57 -4.11 -0.78 30.32
CA PHE A 57 -5.32 -0.10 30.78
C PHE A 57 -6.33 -1.08 31.40
N GLU A 58 -6.57 -2.21 30.75
CA GLU A 58 -7.47 -3.26 31.24
C GLU A 58 -6.99 -3.84 32.58
N LYS A 59 -5.70 -4.13 32.70
CA LYS A 59 -5.09 -4.58 33.98
C LYS A 59 -5.28 -3.55 35.11
N LYS A 60 -5.02 -2.26 34.84
CA LYS A 60 -5.23 -1.18 35.82
C LYS A 60 -6.71 -1.10 36.23
N LEU A 61 -7.63 -1.24 35.27
CA LEU A 61 -9.06 -1.22 35.54
C LEU A 61 -9.50 -2.40 36.43
N GLU A 62 -8.99 -3.60 36.15
CA GLU A 62 -9.24 -4.80 36.97
C GLU A 62 -8.73 -4.63 38.40
N GLN A 63 -7.54 -4.08 38.57
CA GLN A 63 -6.98 -3.80 39.90
C GLN A 63 -7.85 -2.80 40.65
N GLN A 64 -8.30 -1.74 40.01
CA GLN A 64 -9.22 -0.76 40.62
C GLN A 64 -10.56 -1.42 41.05
N VAL A 65 -11.11 -2.30 40.23
CA VAL A 65 -12.34 -3.04 40.54
C VAL A 65 -12.12 -3.97 41.74
N LYS A 66 -11.00 -4.72 41.75
CA LYS A 66 -10.64 -5.62 42.88
C LYS A 66 -10.45 -4.84 44.18
N SER A 67 -9.69 -3.76 44.18
CA SER A 67 -9.48 -2.90 45.33
C SER A 67 -10.78 -2.31 45.85
N ARG A 68 -11.66 -1.86 44.97
CA ARG A 68 -12.99 -1.34 45.35
C ARG A 68 -13.88 -2.41 45.98
N LYS A 69 -13.90 -3.62 45.38
CA LYS A 69 -14.65 -4.76 45.97
C LYS A 69 -14.14 -5.10 47.38
N TYR A 70 -12.82 -5.17 47.54
CA TYR A 70 -12.19 -5.40 48.85
C TYR A 70 -12.58 -4.35 49.87
N TYR A 71 -12.46 -3.04 49.50
CA TYR A 71 -12.83 -1.93 50.40
C TYR A 71 -14.34 -1.99 50.81
N CYS A 72 -15.22 -2.24 49.87
CA CYS A 72 -16.66 -2.38 50.16
C CYS A 72 -16.95 -3.55 51.10
N LYS A 73 -16.21 -4.67 50.96
CA LYS A 73 -16.34 -5.84 51.84
C LYS A 73 -15.86 -5.54 53.27
N LYS A 74 -14.76 -4.77 53.41
CA LYS A 74 -14.17 -4.42 54.72
C LYS A 74 -14.98 -3.36 55.49
N HIS A 75 -15.76 -2.51 54.78
CA HIS A 75 -16.55 -1.42 55.40
C HIS A 75 -18.05 -1.53 55.08
N PRO A 76 -18.72 -2.62 55.48
CA PRO A 76 -20.13 -2.87 55.14
C PRO A 76 -21.08 -1.82 55.68
N LYS A 77 -20.83 -1.27 56.89
CA LYS A 77 -21.69 -0.23 57.52
C LYS A 77 -21.74 1.08 56.69
N LYS A 78 -20.70 1.44 55.99
CA LYS A 78 -20.63 2.66 55.17
C LYS A 78 -21.48 2.58 53.89
N TYR A 79 -21.87 1.37 53.49
CA TYR A 79 -22.64 1.10 52.27
C TYR A 79 -24.00 0.50 52.50
N LYS A 80 -24.30 0.02 53.76
CA LYS A 80 -25.64 -0.44 54.16
C LYS A 80 -26.52 0.77 54.48
N GLY A 81 -27.29 1.25 53.56
CA GLY A 81 -28.27 2.34 53.87
C GLY A 81 -28.48 3.33 52.72
N LYS A 82 -27.64 3.32 51.70
CA LYS A 82 -27.86 4.18 50.53
C LYS A 82 -28.76 3.52 49.49
N LYS A 83 -30.04 3.24 49.88
CA LYS A 83 -31.07 2.78 48.92
C LYS A 83 -31.53 3.88 47.96
N ARG A 84 -31.23 5.14 48.23
CA ARG A 84 -31.52 6.31 47.36
C ARG A 84 -30.24 7.12 47.14
N GLY A 85 -29.39 6.69 46.27
CA GLY A 85 -28.22 7.43 45.82
C GLY A 85 -27.94 7.13 44.35
N ARG A 86 -27.30 8.08 43.65
CA ARG A 86 -26.79 7.92 42.30
C ARG A 86 -26.12 6.55 42.20
N LYS A 87 -26.68 5.65 41.35
CA LYS A 87 -26.04 4.34 41.10
C LYS A 87 -24.56 4.57 40.91
N PRO A 88 -23.67 3.82 41.61
CA PRO A 88 -22.25 4.01 41.44
C PRO A 88 -21.95 3.94 39.93
N GLN A 89 -21.36 4.99 39.41
CA GLN A 89 -20.96 5.01 38.00
C GLN A 89 -20.21 3.71 37.72
N ARG A 90 -20.79 2.85 36.89
CA ARG A 90 -20.10 1.63 36.45
C ARG A 90 -18.78 2.10 35.89
N LEU A 91 -17.66 1.51 36.29
CA LEU A 91 -16.34 1.72 35.72
C LEU A 91 -16.30 1.13 34.32
N ASN A 92 -17.26 1.48 33.47
CA ASN A 92 -17.30 1.15 32.04
C ASN A 92 -16.36 2.11 31.28
N LYS A 93 -15.16 2.30 31.82
CA LYS A 93 -14.13 3.02 31.09
C LYS A 93 -13.64 2.09 29.98
N ARG A 94 -13.93 2.46 28.76
CA ARG A 94 -13.36 1.78 27.57
C ARG A 94 -12.03 2.45 27.22
N PHE A 95 -11.06 1.66 26.82
CA PHE A 95 -9.86 2.18 26.24
C PHE A 95 -10.19 3.01 25.00
N ARG A 96 -9.63 4.20 24.90
CA ARG A 96 -9.73 5.07 23.72
C ARG A 96 -8.32 5.42 23.30
N PRO A 97 -7.90 5.07 22.08
CA PRO A 97 -6.60 5.47 21.57
C PRO A 97 -6.51 6.99 21.41
N THR A 98 -5.31 7.51 21.47
CA THR A 98 -5.05 8.95 21.29
C THR A 98 -5.46 9.40 19.90
N MET A 99 -6.23 10.48 19.83
CA MET A 99 -6.69 11.09 18.59
C MET A 99 -5.67 12.14 18.11
N LEU A 100 -5.44 12.17 16.81
CA LEU A 100 -4.64 13.18 16.14
C LEU A 100 -5.46 14.47 15.90
N VAL A 101 -4.79 15.54 15.49
CA VAL A 101 -5.42 16.87 15.23
C VAL A 101 -6.53 16.79 14.17
N ASN A 102 -6.44 15.86 13.24
CA ASN A 102 -7.46 15.62 12.20
C ASN A 102 -8.61 14.71 12.65
N GLY A 103 -8.69 14.35 13.93
CA GLY A 103 -9.73 13.48 14.48
C GLY A 103 -9.58 11.99 14.15
N GLU A 104 -8.44 11.56 13.60
CA GLU A 104 -8.12 10.15 13.31
C GLU A 104 -7.17 9.59 14.36
N THR A 105 -7.22 8.29 14.59
CA THR A 105 -6.16 7.58 15.30
C THR A 105 -4.96 7.32 14.38
N VAL A 106 -3.79 7.07 14.94
CA VAL A 106 -2.59 6.76 14.12
C VAL A 106 -2.79 5.53 13.24
N THR A 107 -3.52 4.53 13.73
CA THR A 107 -3.87 3.32 12.95
C THR A 107 -4.82 3.64 11.80
N GLU A 108 -5.80 4.52 12.00
CA GLU A 108 -6.70 4.99 10.94
C GLU A 108 -5.95 5.84 9.91
N LEU A 109 -5.07 6.74 10.35
CA LEU A 109 -4.21 7.52 9.49
C LEU A 109 -3.44 6.61 8.52
N LEU A 110 -2.73 5.61 9.04
CA LEU A 110 -1.98 4.65 8.24
C LEU A 110 -2.90 3.83 7.31
N THR A 111 -4.07 3.40 7.79
CA THR A 111 -5.02 2.61 6.99
C THR A 111 -5.55 3.41 5.80
N ARG A 112 -5.99 4.64 6.03
CA ARG A 112 -6.59 5.51 5.02
C ARG A 112 -5.57 6.15 4.08
N SER A 113 -4.26 6.01 4.38
CA SER A 113 -3.18 6.55 3.55
C SER A 113 -2.78 5.67 2.37
N LYS A 114 -3.34 4.47 2.22
CA LYS A 114 -3.01 3.56 1.12
C LYS A 114 -3.13 4.23 -0.25
N TYR A 115 -4.33 4.70 -0.58
CA TYR A 115 -4.59 5.33 -1.89
C TYR A 115 -3.90 6.70 -2.05
N LEU A 116 -3.73 7.43 -0.96
CA LEU A 116 -3.00 8.69 -0.95
C LEU A 116 -1.55 8.49 -1.44
N LEU A 117 -0.87 7.44 -0.99
CA LEU A 117 0.51 7.13 -1.36
C LEU A 117 0.65 6.55 -2.78
N SER A 118 -0.43 6.02 -3.36
CA SER A 118 -0.42 5.53 -4.74
C SER A 118 -0.62 6.63 -5.79
N VAL A 119 -1.08 7.82 -5.40
CA VAL A 119 -1.40 8.93 -6.30
C VAL A 119 -0.37 10.06 -6.14
N SER A 120 -0.12 10.82 -7.23
CA SER A 120 0.74 12.01 -7.18
C SER A 120 0.14 13.09 -6.28
N GLY A 121 0.99 13.80 -5.52
CA GLY A 121 0.58 14.86 -4.59
C GLY A 121 -0.21 16.02 -5.23
N GLU A 122 -0.01 16.26 -6.50
CA GLU A 122 -0.76 17.27 -7.28
C GLU A 122 -2.25 16.92 -7.40
N LYS A 123 -2.57 15.62 -7.41
CA LYS A 123 -3.95 15.12 -7.53
C LYS A 123 -4.65 14.93 -6.18
N TRP A 124 -4.00 15.32 -5.08
CA TRP A 124 -4.60 15.18 -3.75
C TRP A 124 -5.67 16.26 -3.49
N THR A 125 -6.77 15.82 -2.90
CA THR A 125 -7.76 16.70 -2.29
C THR A 125 -7.16 17.38 -1.05
N ASP A 126 -7.77 18.48 -0.57
CA ASP A 126 -7.25 19.20 0.60
C ASP A 126 -7.26 18.36 1.87
N ARG A 127 -8.25 17.47 2.02
CA ARG A 127 -8.27 16.47 3.10
C ARG A 127 -7.09 15.50 3.01
N GLN A 128 -6.73 15.09 1.79
CA GLN A 128 -5.58 14.21 1.56
C GLN A 128 -4.26 14.94 1.81
N LYS A 129 -4.14 16.22 1.41
CA LYS A 129 -2.96 17.06 1.71
C LYS A 129 -2.75 17.22 3.22
N THR A 130 -3.82 17.49 3.98
CA THR A 130 -3.76 17.56 5.44
C THR A 130 -3.32 16.25 6.06
N ARG A 131 -3.89 15.12 5.60
CA ARG A 131 -3.49 13.78 6.05
C ARG A 131 -2.03 13.46 5.72
N ALA A 132 -1.58 13.81 4.52
CA ALA A 132 -0.19 13.63 4.08
C ALA A 132 0.80 14.40 4.97
N LYS A 133 0.49 15.66 5.33
CA LYS A 133 1.32 16.45 6.23
C LYS A 133 1.51 15.77 7.58
N ILE A 134 0.43 15.24 8.17
CA ILE A 134 0.49 14.54 9.45
C ILE A 134 1.27 13.22 9.30
N LEU A 135 0.96 12.43 8.27
CA LEU A 135 1.63 11.16 7.98
C LEU A 135 3.14 11.34 7.84
N PHE A 136 3.57 12.27 7.03
CA PHE A 136 4.98 12.51 6.72
C PHE A 136 5.76 13.10 7.89
N LYS A 137 5.09 13.85 8.78
CA LYS A 137 5.68 14.31 10.03
C LYS A 137 5.93 13.14 10.99
N MET A 138 4.99 12.19 11.07
CA MET A 138 5.08 11.05 11.98
C MET A 138 5.97 9.92 11.44
N PHE A 139 6.00 9.74 10.12
CA PHE A 139 6.68 8.64 9.44
C PHE A 139 7.62 9.15 8.34
N PRO A 140 8.81 9.69 8.71
CA PRO A 140 9.77 10.27 7.75
C PRO A 140 10.23 9.26 6.68
N LYS A 141 10.36 7.97 7.03
CA LYS A 141 10.71 6.90 6.08
C LYS A 141 9.67 6.73 4.96
N ILE A 142 8.38 6.87 5.28
CA ILE A 142 7.31 6.82 4.27
C ILE A 142 7.39 8.05 3.37
N LYS A 143 7.69 9.24 3.93
CA LYS A 143 7.90 10.47 3.16
C LYS A 143 9.07 10.30 2.17
N GLU A 144 10.21 9.82 2.65
CA GLU A 144 11.41 9.60 1.83
C GLU A 144 11.11 8.66 0.66
N ALA A 145 10.50 7.48 0.94
CA ALA A 145 10.10 6.53 -0.09
C ALA A 145 9.12 7.15 -1.10
N TYR A 146 8.10 7.86 -0.64
CA TYR A 146 7.14 8.54 -1.50
C TYR A 146 7.81 9.60 -2.40
N THR A 147 8.76 10.38 -1.87
CA THR A 147 9.50 11.38 -2.65
C THR A 147 10.34 10.72 -3.75
N LEU A 148 10.97 9.60 -3.47
CA LEU A 148 11.73 8.82 -4.46
C LEU A 148 10.82 8.29 -5.59
N ILE A 149 9.59 7.85 -5.26
CA ILE A 149 8.62 7.45 -6.29
C ILE A 149 8.16 8.63 -7.12
N CYS A 150 7.90 9.78 -6.51
CA CYS A 150 7.52 10.98 -7.25
C CYS A 150 8.61 11.42 -8.22
N SER A 151 9.88 11.31 -7.85
CA SER A 151 11.00 11.59 -8.76
C SER A 151 11.08 10.60 -9.92
N LEU A 152 10.81 9.30 -9.70
CA LEU A 152 10.72 8.33 -10.78
C LEU A 152 9.53 8.59 -11.71
N ARG A 153 8.36 8.94 -11.16
CA ARG A 153 7.19 9.32 -11.95
C ARG A 153 7.50 10.48 -12.89
N SER A 154 8.25 11.49 -12.44
CA SER A 154 8.59 12.65 -13.27
C SER A 154 9.43 12.26 -14.49
N VAL A 155 10.27 11.24 -14.39
CA VAL A 155 11.04 10.72 -15.54
C VAL A 155 10.08 10.16 -16.60
N PHE A 156 9.15 9.28 -16.22
CA PHE A 156 8.24 8.62 -17.17
C PHE A 156 7.05 9.48 -17.61
N SER A 157 6.69 10.51 -16.85
CA SER A 157 5.61 11.44 -17.22
C SER A 157 6.03 12.44 -18.30
N ASN A 158 7.31 12.69 -18.48
CA ASN A 158 7.82 13.60 -19.50
C ASN A 158 7.69 12.97 -20.89
N LYS A 159 6.73 13.44 -21.68
CA LYS A 159 6.40 12.90 -23.00
C LYS A 159 7.47 13.15 -24.06
N SER A 160 8.33 14.13 -23.88
CA SER A 160 9.37 14.52 -24.83
C SER A 160 10.76 13.92 -24.52
N ILE A 161 10.83 13.03 -23.52
CA ILE A 161 12.09 12.41 -23.14
C ILE A 161 12.46 11.29 -24.12
N ASP A 162 13.67 11.38 -24.68
CA ASP A 162 14.27 10.32 -25.48
C ASP A 162 14.93 9.24 -24.59
N ARG A 163 15.27 8.10 -25.19
CA ARG A 163 15.86 6.95 -24.48
C ARG A 163 17.17 7.29 -23.75
N VAL A 164 18.02 8.13 -24.37
CA VAL A 164 19.32 8.51 -23.80
C VAL A 164 19.12 9.37 -22.54
N THR A 165 18.31 10.42 -22.64
CA THR A 165 17.99 11.30 -21.51
C THR A 165 17.24 10.55 -20.42
N ALA A 166 16.33 9.62 -20.79
CA ALA A 166 15.65 8.75 -19.82
C ALA A 166 16.63 7.89 -19.03
N LYS A 167 17.64 7.32 -19.71
CA LYS A 167 18.71 6.53 -19.06
C LYS A 167 19.49 7.37 -18.04
N VAL A 168 19.92 8.57 -18.42
CA VAL A 168 20.64 9.47 -17.50
C VAL A 168 19.81 9.77 -16.25
N LYS A 169 18.55 10.16 -16.42
CA LYS A 169 17.65 10.45 -15.29
C LYS A 169 17.34 9.23 -14.43
N LEU A 170 17.24 8.06 -15.04
CA LEU A 170 17.03 6.81 -14.33
C LEU A 170 18.26 6.45 -13.49
N HIS A 171 19.47 6.66 -14.01
CA HIS A 171 20.72 6.47 -13.27
C HIS A 171 20.87 7.46 -12.11
N GLU A 172 20.50 8.72 -12.29
CA GLU A 172 20.43 9.70 -11.18
C GLU A 172 19.44 9.21 -10.08
N TRP A 173 18.32 8.63 -10.49
CA TRP A 173 17.37 8.06 -9.55
C TRP A 173 17.96 6.85 -8.82
N TYR A 174 18.69 5.97 -9.50
CA TYR A 174 19.40 4.85 -8.86
C TYR A 174 20.37 5.32 -7.79
N GLN A 175 21.12 6.40 -8.06
CA GLN A 175 22.04 6.98 -7.07
C GLN A 175 21.30 7.50 -5.84
N LYS A 176 20.19 8.23 -6.03
CA LYS A 176 19.34 8.70 -4.92
C LYS A 176 18.81 7.54 -4.08
N VAL A 177 18.35 6.46 -4.71
CA VAL A 177 17.88 5.25 -4.00
C VAL A 177 19.04 4.54 -3.31
N SER A 178 20.24 4.53 -3.88
CA SER A 178 21.43 3.92 -3.25
C SER A 178 21.81 4.60 -1.96
N ALA A 179 21.66 5.92 -1.89
CA ALA A 179 21.93 6.73 -0.69
C ALA A 179 20.86 6.55 0.42
N CYS A 180 19.64 6.10 0.10
CA CYS A 180 18.61 5.88 1.11
C CYS A 180 18.87 4.60 1.92
N THR A 181 18.25 4.52 3.12
CA THR A 181 18.37 3.33 4.00
C THR A 181 17.23 2.32 3.84
N LEU A 182 16.31 2.58 2.91
CA LEU A 182 15.07 1.82 2.73
C LEU A 182 15.29 0.59 1.86
N ARG A 183 15.32 -0.59 2.49
CA ARG A 183 15.55 -1.87 1.82
C ARG A 183 14.48 -2.16 0.75
N GLU A 184 13.23 -1.83 1.04
CA GLU A 184 12.08 -2.07 0.15
C GLU A 184 12.21 -1.27 -1.16
N VAL A 185 12.64 -0.02 -1.06
CA VAL A 185 12.87 0.85 -2.24
C VAL A 185 14.09 0.39 -3.02
N LYS A 186 15.14 -0.08 -2.34
CA LYS A 186 16.32 -0.67 -3.00
C LYS A 186 15.95 -1.92 -3.79
N ALA A 187 15.13 -2.81 -3.23
CA ALA A 187 14.66 -4.01 -3.93
C ALA A 187 13.83 -3.65 -5.18
N ALA A 188 12.99 -2.62 -5.10
CA ALA A 188 12.26 -2.13 -6.28
C ALA A 188 13.20 -1.55 -7.34
N ARG A 189 14.23 -0.78 -6.95
CA ARG A 189 15.28 -0.29 -7.83
C ARG A 189 16.02 -1.43 -8.52
N ASP A 190 16.41 -2.46 -7.77
CA ASP A 190 17.20 -3.57 -8.30
C ASP A 190 16.40 -4.36 -9.34
N ALA A 191 15.10 -4.55 -9.14
CA ALA A 191 14.20 -5.15 -10.13
C ALA A 191 14.10 -4.27 -11.41
N ILE A 192 13.99 -2.95 -11.27
CA ILE A 192 13.95 -2.02 -12.41
C ILE A 192 15.28 -2.01 -13.15
N LYS A 193 16.39 -2.08 -12.41
CA LYS A 193 17.74 -2.09 -12.98
C LYS A 193 18.06 -3.39 -13.72
N TYR A 194 17.50 -4.50 -13.27
CA TYR A 194 17.68 -5.80 -13.92
C TYR A 194 17.09 -5.81 -15.34
N GLU A 195 15.94 -5.16 -15.53
CA GLU A 195 15.24 -5.04 -16.80
C GLU A 195 15.39 -3.61 -17.39
N GLU A 196 16.57 -2.99 -17.23
CA GLU A 196 16.76 -1.56 -17.59
C GLU A 196 16.49 -1.27 -19.07
N ASP A 197 16.91 -2.16 -19.97
CA ASP A 197 16.74 -1.95 -21.40
C ASP A 197 15.26 -2.00 -21.81
N GLU A 198 14.51 -2.94 -21.29
CA GLU A 198 13.06 -3.09 -21.50
C GLU A 198 12.26 -1.93 -20.89
N VAL A 199 12.72 -1.44 -19.74
CA VAL A 199 12.19 -0.23 -19.09
C VAL A 199 12.43 1.01 -19.95
N LEU A 200 13.64 1.15 -20.51
CA LEU A 200 14.00 2.28 -21.36
C LEU A 200 13.33 2.24 -22.73
N ASN A 201 13.00 1.06 -23.24
CA ASN A 201 12.24 0.91 -24.49
C ASN A 201 10.87 1.59 -24.42
N TYR A 202 10.29 1.77 -23.22
CA TYR A 202 9.08 2.57 -23.04
C TYR A 202 9.23 4.02 -23.53
N SER A 203 10.43 4.60 -23.44
CA SER A 203 10.70 5.98 -23.89
C SER A 203 10.62 6.15 -25.41
N ILE A 204 10.73 5.06 -26.20
CA ILE A 204 10.73 5.11 -27.68
C ILE A 204 9.30 5.34 -28.18
N ASN A 205 8.37 4.42 -27.88
CA ASN A 205 7.01 4.39 -28.44
C ASN A 205 5.92 4.58 -27.39
N ARG A 206 6.26 4.62 -26.11
CA ARG A 206 5.31 4.66 -24.97
C ARG A 206 4.23 3.59 -25.06
N SER A 207 4.63 2.42 -25.57
CA SER A 207 3.73 1.28 -25.70
C SER A 207 3.18 0.87 -24.36
N THR A 208 1.86 0.70 -24.27
CA THR A 208 1.16 0.29 -23.07
C THR A 208 0.57 -1.09 -23.24
N ASN A 209 0.39 -1.79 -22.13
CA ASN A 209 -0.22 -3.12 -22.11
C ASN A 209 -1.77 -3.09 -22.07
N VAL A 210 -2.37 -1.91 -22.27
CA VAL A 210 -3.83 -1.69 -22.12
C VAL A 210 -4.67 -2.62 -22.98
N HIS A 211 -4.27 -2.84 -24.25
CA HIS A 211 -5.01 -3.74 -25.14
C HIS A 211 -4.97 -5.19 -24.66
N ALA A 212 -3.79 -5.68 -24.25
CA ALA A 212 -3.64 -7.03 -23.71
C ALA A 212 -4.40 -7.20 -22.38
N GLU A 213 -4.37 -6.20 -21.50
CA GLU A 213 -5.15 -6.22 -20.24
C GLU A 213 -6.66 -6.22 -20.51
N SER A 214 -7.10 -5.43 -21.49
CA SER A 214 -8.50 -5.41 -21.92
C SER A 214 -8.94 -6.78 -22.44
N LEU A 215 -8.16 -7.39 -23.33
CA LEU A 215 -8.43 -8.74 -23.85
C LEU A 215 -8.44 -9.77 -22.72
N ASN A 216 -7.44 -9.75 -21.84
CA ASN A 216 -7.38 -10.64 -20.68
C ASN A 216 -8.59 -10.49 -19.75
N SER A 217 -9.10 -9.26 -19.58
CA SER A 217 -10.31 -9.00 -18.79
C SER A 217 -11.55 -9.63 -19.46
N LYS A 218 -11.69 -9.49 -20.80
CA LYS A 218 -12.76 -10.11 -21.56
C LYS A 218 -12.71 -11.64 -21.49
N LEU A 219 -11.52 -12.23 -21.65
CA LEU A 219 -11.31 -13.68 -21.55
C LEU A 219 -11.64 -14.21 -20.14
N LYS A 220 -11.25 -13.48 -19.08
CA LYS A 220 -11.63 -13.84 -17.70
C LYS A 220 -13.15 -13.77 -17.50
N GLY A 221 -13.81 -12.75 -18.01
CA GLY A 221 -15.27 -12.63 -17.97
C GLY A 221 -15.96 -13.77 -18.71
N PHE A 222 -15.50 -14.10 -19.91
CA PHE A 222 -16.02 -15.21 -20.71
C PHE A 222 -15.84 -16.56 -20.01
N ARG A 223 -14.64 -16.81 -19.44
CA ARG A 223 -14.37 -18.01 -18.65
C ARG A 223 -15.29 -18.14 -17.43
N ALA A 224 -15.57 -17.02 -16.75
CA ALA A 224 -16.46 -17.01 -15.59
C ALA A 224 -17.91 -17.37 -15.97
N GLN A 225 -18.39 -16.91 -17.13
CA GLN A 225 -19.73 -17.27 -17.66
C GLN A 225 -19.87 -18.76 -17.96
N LEU A 226 -18.79 -19.41 -18.38
CA LEU A 226 -18.77 -20.85 -18.68
C LEU A 226 -18.62 -21.73 -17.42
N ARG A 227 -18.56 -21.12 -16.22
CA ARG A 227 -18.39 -21.81 -14.93
C ARG A 227 -17.16 -22.74 -14.87
N GLY A 228 -16.17 -22.47 -15.67
CA GLY A 228 -14.93 -23.24 -15.81
C GLY A 228 -14.66 -23.65 -17.25
N VAL A 229 -13.46 -24.15 -17.47
CA VAL A 229 -13.02 -24.61 -18.79
C VAL A 229 -12.43 -26.00 -18.61
N GLN A 230 -13.07 -27.02 -19.19
CA GLN A 230 -12.56 -28.39 -19.22
C GLN A 230 -11.73 -28.63 -20.49
N ASP A 231 -12.16 -28.07 -21.62
CA ASP A 231 -11.49 -28.14 -22.93
C ASP A 231 -10.91 -26.77 -23.27
N LEU A 232 -9.58 -26.63 -23.10
CA LEU A 232 -8.87 -25.38 -23.39
C LEU A 232 -8.83 -25.06 -24.89
N PRO A 233 -8.54 -26.01 -25.81
CA PRO A 233 -8.58 -25.76 -27.25
C PRO A 233 -9.94 -25.23 -27.71
N PHE A 234 -11.04 -25.84 -27.30
CA PHE A 234 -12.38 -25.40 -27.64
C PHE A 234 -12.70 -24.02 -27.05
N PHE A 235 -12.27 -23.75 -25.80
CA PHE A 235 -12.41 -22.42 -25.21
C PHE A 235 -11.68 -21.36 -26.03
N MET A 236 -10.43 -21.63 -26.43
CA MET A 236 -9.63 -20.70 -27.23
C MET A 236 -10.25 -20.47 -28.63
N PHE A 237 -10.74 -21.51 -29.25
CA PHE A 237 -11.47 -21.39 -30.51
C PHE A 237 -12.68 -20.47 -30.37
N ARG A 238 -13.53 -20.66 -29.37
CA ARG A 238 -14.66 -19.79 -29.10
C ARG A 238 -14.24 -18.35 -28.77
N ALA A 239 -13.18 -18.19 -28.00
CA ALA A 239 -12.62 -16.87 -27.66
C ALA A 239 -12.14 -16.13 -28.92
N SER A 240 -11.48 -16.81 -29.85
CA SER A 240 -11.04 -16.20 -31.10
C SER A 240 -12.20 -15.77 -31.99
N LEU A 241 -13.33 -16.49 -31.99
CA LEU A 241 -14.53 -16.08 -32.73
C LEU A 241 -15.24 -14.85 -32.12
N ILE A 242 -15.13 -14.65 -30.81
CA ILE A 242 -15.83 -13.57 -30.10
C ILE A 242 -15.00 -12.30 -30.00
N PHE A 243 -13.68 -12.43 -29.85
CA PHE A 243 -12.77 -11.33 -29.52
C PHE A 243 -11.65 -11.10 -30.55
N GLY A 244 -11.53 -11.98 -31.55
CA GLY A 244 -10.57 -11.92 -32.65
C GLY A 244 -10.92 -11.01 -33.81
#